data_5c9a4ae50bdb5ae65061d70f608c06cd
#
_entry.id   5c9a4ae50bdb5ae65061d70f608c06cd
#
_cell.length_a   1.000
_cell.length_b   1.000
_cell.length_c   1.000
_cell.angle_alpha   90.00
_cell.angle_beta   90.00
_cell.angle_gamma   90.00
#
_symmetry.space_group_name_H-M   'P 1'
#
loop_
_entity.id
_entity.type
_entity.pdbx_description
1 polymer ?
#
loop_
_entity_poly.entity_id
_entity_poly.type
_entity_poly.pdbx_seq_one_letter_code
_entity_poly.pdbx_strand_id
1 'polypeptide(L)'
;MASEIKVALEKFVNEFELENLTPEIELDGRMLVQKFVNRPALQLTGFFDHFDNTRIQIIGRIEHTYMRRQTVETRIEIFDKLLSFHIPCIVFCRSLEPFPEMIEIADKYSVPIFKTNDGASELYSEATKWLNTEFAEKITMHGVLVDVYG
;
A
#
# COMPACT_ATOMS: atom_id res chain seq x y z
N MET A 1 24.12 14.25 1.98
CA MET A 1 22.80 13.76 2.32
C MET A 1 22.73 12.25 2.28
N ALA A 2 22.34 11.66 3.35
CA ALA A 2 22.19 10.22 3.37
C ALA A 2 21.04 9.82 2.44
N SER A 3 21.24 8.77 1.69
CA SER A 3 20.18 8.25 0.83
C SER A 3 19.10 7.62 1.70
N GLU A 4 17.86 7.75 1.25
CA GLU A 4 16.75 7.10 1.91
C GLU A 4 16.88 5.58 1.79
N ILE A 5 16.48 4.88 2.84
CA ILE A 5 16.36 3.43 2.79
C ILE A 5 15.07 3.12 2.01
N LYS A 6 15.19 2.26 1.01
CA LYS A 6 14.08 1.92 0.13
C LYS A 6 13.98 0.41 -0.05
N VAL A 7 12.75 -0.07 -0.17
CA VAL A 7 12.47 -1.49 -0.42
C VAL A 7 11.60 -1.56 -1.67
N ALA A 8 11.97 -2.40 -2.63
CA ALA A 8 11.21 -2.51 -3.87
C ALA A 8 9.79 -3.00 -3.60
N LEU A 9 8.80 -2.35 -4.22
CA LEU A 9 7.40 -2.77 -4.11
C LEU A 9 7.23 -4.21 -4.59
N GLU A 10 7.90 -4.59 -5.66
CA GLU A 10 7.81 -5.95 -6.19
C GLU A 10 8.25 -7.00 -5.19
N LYS A 11 9.22 -6.68 -4.34
CA LYS A 11 9.68 -7.60 -3.31
C LYS A 11 8.56 -7.87 -2.31
N PHE A 12 7.82 -6.84 -1.93
CA PHE A 12 6.66 -6.96 -1.06
C PHE A 12 5.56 -7.80 -1.71
N VAL A 13 5.26 -7.51 -2.96
CA VAL A 13 4.24 -8.25 -3.73
C VAL A 13 4.58 -9.74 -3.78
N ASN A 14 5.83 -10.06 -4.04
CA ASN A 14 6.29 -11.46 -4.13
C ASN A 14 6.27 -12.14 -2.77
N GLU A 15 6.71 -11.45 -1.73
CA GLU A 15 6.74 -12.02 -0.38
C GLU A 15 5.36 -12.46 0.07
N PHE A 16 4.35 -11.64 -0.19
CA PHE A 16 2.98 -11.91 0.26
C PHE A 16 2.12 -12.56 -0.83
N GLU A 17 2.73 -12.92 -1.95
CA GLU A 17 2.06 -13.61 -3.07
C GLU A 17 0.76 -12.90 -3.45
N LEU A 18 0.84 -11.59 -3.59
CA LEU A 18 -0.33 -10.77 -3.89
C LEU A 18 -0.74 -10.94 -5.35
N GLU A 19 -2.05 -11.04 -5.57
CA GLU A 19 -2.59 -11.10 -6.93
C GLU A 19 -2.65 -9.67 -7.48
N ASN A 20 -2.06 -9.46 -8.66
CA ASN A 20 -2.02 -8.14 -9.29
C ASN A 20 -3.29 -7.89 -10.08
N LEU A 21 -4.10 -6.93 -9.65
CA LEU A 21 -5.36 -6.60 -10.30
C LEU A 21 -5.20 -5.50 -11.36
N THR A 22 -4.02 -4.91 -11.45
CA THR A 22 -3.71 -3.85 -12.42
C THR A 22 -2.43 -4.20 -13.17
N PRO A 23 -2.44 -5.30 -13.96
CA PRO A 23 -1.21 -5.77 -14.60
C PRO A 23 -0.62 -4.81 -15.63
N GLU A 24 -1.41 -3.86 -16.14
CA GLU A 24 -0.91 -2.86 -17.07
C GLU A 24 -0.07 -1.78 -16.38
N ILE A 25 -0.18 -1.67 -15.04
CA ILE A 25 0.59 -0.68 -14.30
C ILE A 25 1.96 -1.28 -13.96
N GLU A 26 3.01 -0.63 -14.46
CA GLU A 26 4.38 -1.08 -14.30
C GLU A 26 4.79 -1.01 -12.84
N LEU A 27 5.39 -2.08 -12.31
CA LEU A 27 5.87 -2.11 -10.93
C LEU A 27 7.36 -1.81 -10.83
N ASP A 28 8.09 -1.98 -11.93
CA ASP A 28 9.53 -1.79 -11.94
C ASP A 28 9.90 -0.38 -11.47
N GLY A 29 10.89 -0.32 -10.60
CA GLY A 29 11.39 0.96 -10.09
C GLY A 29 10.55 1.59 -8.99
N ARG A 30 9.42 1.00 -8.62
CA ARG A 30 8.60 1.54 -7.53
C ARG A 30 9.18 1.10 -6.19
N MET A 31 9.35 2.06 -5.29
CA MET A 31 10.02 1.82 -4.01
C MET A 31 9.15 2.20 -2.83
N LEU A 32 9.22 1.37 -1.78
CA LEU A 32 8.62 1.68 -0.50
C LEU A 32 9.65 2.43 0.34
N VAL A 33 9.23 3.52 0.96
CA VAL A 33 10.11 4.34 1.80
C VAL A 33 9.64 4.37 3.25
N GLN A 34 8.51 3.71 3.53
CA GLN A 34 7.86 3.74 4.84
C GLN A 34 7.60 2.32 5.33
N LYS A 35 7.99 2.04 6.57
CA LYS A 35 7.80 0.71 7.15
C LYS A 35 6.44 0.49 7.81
N PHE A 36 5.63 1.54 7.91
CA PHE A 36 4.28 1.42 8.46
C PHE A 36 3.27 1.31 7.35
N VAL A 37 2.22 0.54 7.58
CA VAL A 37 1.09 0.41 6.66
C VAL A 37 -0.11 1.14 7.25
N ASN A 38 -1.17 1.31 6.47
CA ASN A 38 -2.36 2.03 6.91
C ASN A 38 -3.64 1.32 6.48
N ARG A 39 -4.64 1.35 7.34
CA ARG A 39 -6.00 1.01 6.94
C ARG A 39 -6.72 2.35 6.79
N PRO A 40 -7.18 2.71 5.57
CA PRO A 40 -7.63 4.08 5.28
C PRO A 40 -9.06 4.36 5.77
N ALA A 41 -9.35 4.04 7.02
CA ALA A 41 -10.70 4.19 7.55
C ALA A 41 -11.18 5.65 7.52
N LEU A 42 -10.38 6.55 8.07
CA LEU A 42 -10.76 7.97 8.09
C LEU A 42 -10.77 8.57 6.69
N GLN A 43 -9.79 8.20 5.86
CA GLN A 43 -9.72 8.71 4.50
C GLN A 43 -10.96 8.34 3.70
N LEU A 44 -11.51 7.16 3.94
CA LEU A 44 -12.72 6.72 3.23
C LEU A 44 -13.96 7.53 3.62
N THR A 45 -13.90 8.26 4.75
CA THR A 45 -14.98 9.19 5.12
C THR A 45 -14.74 10.59 4.56
N GLY A 46 -13.64 10.80 3.85
CA GLY A 46 -13.30 12.09 3.28
C GLY A 46 -12.31 12.90 4.10
N PHE A 47 -11.81 12.34 5.19
CA PHE A 47 -10.87 13.06 6.08
C PHE A 47 -9.44 12.70 5.70
N PHE A 48 -8.70 13.67 5.16
CA PHE A 48 -7.33 13.43 4.69
C PHE A 48 -6.29 14.26 5.42
N ASP A 49 -6.66 14.99 6.46
CA ASP A 49 -5.70 15.78 7.23
C ASP A 49 -4.63 14.85 7.81
N HIS A 50 -3.36 15.23 7.61
CA HIS A 50 -2.20 14.47 8.08
C HIS A 50 -2.08 13.06 7.48
N PHE A 51 -2.69 12.84 6.32
CA PHE A 51 -2.59 11.56 5.63
C PHE A 51 -1.16 11.33 5.15
N ASP A 52 -0.60 10.16 5.51
CA ASP A 52 0.74 9.77 5.09
C ASP A 52 0.62 8.93 3.82
N ASN A 53 0.90 9.54 2.68
CA ASN A 53 0.76 8.88 1.39
C ASN A 53 1.88 7.90 1.06
N THR A 54 2.86 7.75 1.96
CA THR A 54 3.97 6.81 1.71
C THR A 54 3.67 5.40 2.20
N ARG A 55 2.54 5.20 2.88
CA ARG A 55 2.16 3.91 3.44
C ARG A 55 1.36 3.07 2.46
N ILE A 56 1.63 1.76 2.49
CA ILE A 56 0.77 0.78 1.81
C ILE A 56 -0.62 0.86 2.45
N GLN A 57 -1.67 0.86 1.61
CA GLN A 57 -3.05 0.92 2.11
C GLN A 57 -3.67 -0.46 2.07
N ILE A 58 -4.25 -0.89 3.21
CA ILE A 58 -4.85 -2.22 3.36
C ILE A 58 -6.36 -2.06 3.57
N ILE A 59 -7.13 -2.68 2.70
CA ILE A 59 -8.60 -2.63 2.78
C ILE A 59 -9.13 -4.00 3.17
N GLY A 60 -9.78 -4.05 4.33
CA GLY A 60 -10.42 -5.25 4.81
C GLY A 60 -11.93 -5.17 4.71
N ARG A 61 -12.59 -6.08 5.42
CA ARG A 61 -14.04 -6.19 5.37
C ARG A 61 -14.75 -4.91 5.82
N ILE A 62 -14.24 -4.27 6.87
CA ILE A 62 -14.89 -3.08 7.42
C ILE A 62 -14.88 -1.95 6.39
N GLU A 63 -13.70 -1.66 5.83
CA GLU A 63 -13.56 -0.59 4.85
C GLU A 63 -14.36 -0.90 3.59
N HIS A 64 -14.29 -2.14 3.14
CA HIS A 64 -15.01 -2.57 1.93
C HIS A 64 -16.52 -2.43 2.11
N THR A 65 -17.04 -2.88 3.24
CA THR A 65 -18.48 -2.80 3.54
C THR A 65 -18.94 -1.34 3.62
N TYR A 66 -18.14 -0.51 4.26
CA TYR A 66 -18.46 0.91 4.36
C TYR A 66 -18.58 1.54 2.97
N MET A 67 -17.61 1.28 2.10
CA MET A 67 -17.62 1.85 0.75
C MET A 67 -18.73 1.26 -0.12
N ARG A 68 -19.05 -0.02 0.07
CA ARG A 68 -20.14 -0.63 -0.67
C ARG A 68 -21.48 0.05 -0.38
N ARG A 69 -21.64 0.59 0.82
CA ARG A 69 -22.86 1.29 1.22
C ARG A 69 -22.94 2.73 0.73
N GLN A 70 -21.86 3.23 0.15
CA GLN A 70 -21.84 4.57 -0.43
C GLN A 70 -22.38 4.55 -1.84
N THR A 71 -22.79 5.71 -2.34
CA THR A 71 -23.20 5.81 -3.74
C THR A 71 -21.96 5.71 -4.63
N VAL A 72 -22.18 5.38 -5.91
CA VAL A 72 -21.09 5.33 -6.89
C VAL A 72 -20.39 6.69 -6.96
N GLU A 73 -21.17 7.77 -6.95
CA GLU A 73 -20.62 9.14 -7.01
C GLU A 73 -19.70 9.41 -5.82
N THR A 74 -20.12 9.03 -4.62
CA THR A 74 -19.31 9.23 -3.42
C THR A 74 -18.05 8.39 -3.48
N ARG A 75 -18.15 7.14 -3.94
CA ARG A 75 -16.98 6.27 -4.08
C ARG A 75 -15.97 6.85 -5.06
N ILE A 76 -16.44 7.35 -6.20
CA ILE A 76 -15.56 7.96 -7.19
C ILE A 76 -14.82 9.14 -6.59
N GLU A 77 -15.53 10.00 -5.88
CA GLU A 77 -14.94 11.19 -5.24
C GLU A 77 -13.85 10.79 -4.24
N ILE A 78 -14.16 9.83 -3.38
CA ILE A 78 -13.23 9.39 -2.34
C ILE A 78 -12.01 8.69 -2.96
N PHE A 79 -12.24 7.76 -3.90
CA PHE A 79 -11.15 7.01 -4.53
C PHE A 79 -10.26 7.93 -5.36
N ASP A 80 -10.87 8.88 -6.07
CA ASP A 80 -10.08 9.85 -6.84
C ASP A 80 -9.14 10.63 -5.92
N LYS A 81 -9.66 11.08 -4.78
CA LYS A 81 -8.84 11.82 -3.84
C LYS A 81 -7.73 10.96 -3.24
N LEU A 82 -8.08 9.75 -2.80
CA LEU A 82 -7.11 8.83 -2.19
C LEU A 82 -5.96 8.49 -3.15
N LEU A 83 -6.30 8.14 -4.38
CA LEU A 83 -5.29 7.71 -5.34
C LEU A 83 -4.51 8.90 -5.92
N SER A 84 -5.07 10.09 -5.89
CA SER A 84 -4.36 11.29 -6.34
C SER A 84 -3.15 11.61 -5.45
N PHE A 85 -3.09 11.04 -4.25
CA PHE A 85 -1.93 11.19 -3.37
C PHE A 85 -0.74 10.33 -3.82
N HIS A 86 -0.92 9.49 -4.83
CA HIS A 86 0.13 8.60 -5.36
C HIS A 86 0.67 7.68 -4.28
N ILE A 87 -0.25 7.02 -3.57
CA ILE A 87 0.10 6.02 -2.56
C ILE A 87 0.83 4.86 -3.24
N PRO A 88 1.60 4.04 -2.48
CA PRO A 88 2.37 2.95 -3.09
C PRO A 88 1.49 1.90 -3.75
N CYS A 89 0.42 1.50 -3.09
CA CYS A 89 -0.52 0.51 -3.61
C CYS A 89 -1.68 0.35 -2.64
N ILE A 90 -2.71 -0.37 -3.09
CA ILE A 90 -3.82 -0.79 -2.24
C ILE A 90 -3.87 -2.31 -2.29
N VAL A 91 -4.07 -2.95 -1.13
CA VAL A 91 -4.23 -4.41 -1.04
C VAL A 91 -5.61 -4.72 -0.47
N PHE A 92 -6.44 -5.40 -1.27
CA PHE A 92 -7.74 -5.88 -0.81
C PHE A 92 -7.56 -7.24 -0.16
N CYS A 93 -8.06 -7.40 1.06
CA CYS A 93 -7.93 -8.63 1.85
C CYS A 93 -9.16 -9.49 1.75
N ARG A 94 -9.07 -10.76 2.25
CA ARG A 94 -10.16 -11.74 2.26
C ARG A 94 -10.76 -11.98 0.88
N SER A 95 -9.93 -11.89 -0.16
CA SER A 95 -10.35 -12.04 -1.55
C SER A 95 -11.51 -11.09 -1.93
N LEU A 96 -11.63 -9.96 -1.25
CA LEU A 96 -12.65 -8.96 -1.57
C LEU A 96 -12.32 -8.33 -2.91
N GLU A 97 -13.37 -8.18 -3.74
CA GLU A 97 -13.18 -7.59 -5.06
C GLU A 97 -13.12 -6.06 -4.97
N PRO A 98 -12.23 -5.43 -5.71
CA PRO A 98 -12.22 -3.98 -5.78
C PRO A 98 -13.44 -3.48 -6.55
N PHE A 99 -13.77 -2.24 -6.31
CA PHE A 99 -14.88 -1.62 -7.03
C PHE A 99 -14.42 -1.28 -8.45
N PRO A 100 -15.29 -1.48 -9.47
CA PRO A 100 -14.89 -1.17 -10.85
C PRO A 100 -14.38 0.26 -11.03
N GLU A 101 -15.01 1.23 -10.36
CA GLU A 101 -14.59 2.62 -10.45
C GLU A 101 -13.21 2.84 -9.87
N MET A 102 -12.78 2.03 -8.88
CA MET A 102 -11.44 2.13 -8.34
C MET A 102 -10.39 1.69 -9.33
N ILE A 103 -10.67 0.63 -10.10
CA ILE A 103 -9.71 0.15 -11.11
C ILE A 103 -9.48 1.23 -12.16
N GLU A 104 -10.54 1.91 -12.61
CA GLU A 104 -10.41 3.00 -13.58
C GLU A 104 -9.58 4.16 -13.03
N ILE A 105 -9.82 4.51 -11.76
CA ILE A 105 -9.09 5.58 -11.10
C ILE A 105 -7.63 5.18 -10.87
N ALA A 106 -7.40 3.91 -10.56
CA ALA A 106 -6.03 3.38 -10.40
C ALA A 106 -5.23 3.57 -11.68
N ASP A 107 -5.84 3.28 -12.83
CA ASP A 107 -5.21 3.52 -14.13
C ASP A 107 -4.87 5.00 -14.32
N LYS A 108 -5.81 5.86 -13.98
CA LYS A 108 -5.64 7.31 -14.13
C LYS A 108 -4.42 7.83 -13.37
N TYR A 109 -4.20 7.34 -12.16
CA TYR A 109 -3.10 7.81 -11.30
C TYR A 109 -1.92 6.85 -11.27
N SER A 110 -2.00 5.75 -11.98
CA SER A 110 -0.94 4.74 -12.02
C SER A 110 -0.61 4.20 -10.62
N VAL A 111 -1.66 3.86 -9.85
CA VAL A 111 -1.53 3.28 -8.51
C VAL A 111 -1.89 1.80 -8.57
N PRO A 112 -0.96 0.89 -8.25
CA PRO A 112 -1.23 -0.56 -8.32
C PRO A 112 -2.25 -1.03 -7.29
N ILE A 113 -3.09 -1.97 -7.68
CA ILE A 113 -4.09 -2.59 -6.82
C ILE A 113 -3.83 -4.09 -6.77
N PHE A 114 -3.83 -4.64 -5.56
CA PHE A 114 -3.57 -6.07 -5.32
C PHE A 114 -4.68 -6.68 -4.48
N LYS A 115 -4.71 -8.01 -4.47
CA LYS A 115 -5.67 -8.78 -3.68
C LYS A 115 -4.97 -9.94 -3.00
N THR A 116 -5.41 -10.29 -1.80
CA THR A 116 -4.93 -11.46 -1.07
C THR A 116 -6.08 -12.16 -0.35
N ASN A 117 -5.93 -13.46 -0.09
CA ASN A 117 -6.90 -14.22 0.68
C ASN A 117 -6.79 -13.94 2.18
N ASP A 118 -5.65 -13.43 2.63
CA ASP A 118 -5.40 -13.16 4.04
C ASP A 118 -6.36 -12.11 4.59
N GLY A 119 -6.65 -12.18 5.88
CA GLY A 119 -7.43 -11.15 6.56
C GLY A 119 -6.61 -9.87 6.72
N ALA A 120 -7.31 -8.75 6.87
CA ALA A 120 -6.64 -7.46 6.97
C ALA A 120 -5.75 -7.35 8.20
N SER A 121 -6.21 -7.85 9.35
CA SER A 121 -5.41 -7.81 10.59
C SER A 121 -4.17 -8.67 10.47
N GLU A 122 -4.29 -9.84 9.84
CA GLU A 122 -3.17 -10.72 9.60
C GLU A 122 -2.15 -10.08 8.68
N LEU A 123 -2.60 -9.55 7.56
CA LEU A 123 -1.70 -8.88 6.61
C LEU A 123 -1.04 -7.68 7.26
N TYR A 124 -1.81 -6.88 8.01
CA TYR A 124 -1.28 -5.70 8.70
C TYR A 124 -0.12 -6.09 9.60
N SER A 125 -0.31 -7.13 10.41
CA SER A 125 0.69 -7.61 11.34
C SER A 125 1.92 -8.16 10.62
N GLU A 126 1.71 -9.05 9.65
CA GLU A 126 2.82 -9.69 8.94
C GLU A 126 3.58 -8.70 8.07
N ALA A 127 2.88 -7.80 7.41
CA ALA A 127 3.52 -6.77 6.59
C ALA A 127 4.38 -5.84 7.45
N THR A 128 3.87 -5.47 8.62
CA THR A 128 4.62 -4.62 9.55
C THR A 128 5.91 -5.30 9.98
N LYS A 129 5.83 -6.58 10.34
CA LYS A 129 7.02 -7.36 10.74
C LYS A 129 8.01 -7.46 9.59
N TRP A 130 7.53 -7.81 8.41
CA TRP A 130 8.40 -7.97 7.25
C TRP A 130 9.08 -6.66 6.87
N LEU A 131 8.33 -5.57 6.83
CA LEU A 131 8.89 -4.26 6.51
C LEU A 131 9.92 -3.82 7.54
N ASN A 132 9.63 -4.04 8.82
CA ASN A 132 10.60 -3.72 9.88
C ASN A 132 11.90 -4.48 9.65
N THR A 133 11.82 -5.75 9.31
CA THR A 133 13.01 -6.59 9.05
C THR A 133 13.76 -6.09 7.82
N GLU A 134 13.05 -5.81 6.74
CA GLU A 134 13.68 -5.34 5.50
C GLU A 134 14.41 -4.02 5.69
N PHE A 135 13.76 -3.08 6.37
CA PHE A 135 14.38 -1.78 6.62
C PHE A 135 15.53 -1.88 7.60
N ALA A 136 15.41 -2.73 8.62
CA ALA A 136 16.49 -2.94 9.59
C ALA A 136 17.72 -3.58 8.95
N GLU A 137 17.51 -4.54 8.06
CA GLU A 137 18.62 -5.18 7.34
C GLU A 137 19.38 -4.18 6.50
N LYS A 138 18.68 -3.27 5.82
CA LYS A 138 19.32 -2.26 4.99
C LYS A 138 20.10 -1.27 5.85
N ILE A 139 19.57 -0.90 7.00
CA ILE A 139 20.27 -0.02 7.95
C ILE A 139 21.52 -0.74 8.47
N THR A 140 21.40 -2.03 8.80
CA THR A 140 22.51 -2.83 9.29
C THR A 140 23.62 -2.93 8.24
N MET A 141 23.24 -3.12 6.98
CA MET A 141 24.24 -3.13 5.89
C MET A 141 25.02 -1.84 5.83
N HIS A 142 24.34 -0.70 5.95
CA HIS A 142 25.00 0.60 6.00
C HIS A 142 25.89 0.72 7.24
N GLY A 143 25.40 0.25 8.39
CA GLY A 143 26.15 0.27 9.64
C GLY A 143 27.40 -0.58 9.59
N VAL A 144 27.29 -1.77 9.03
CA VAL A 144 28.45 -2.67 8.87
C VAL A 144 29.54 -2.01 8.04
N LEU A 145 29.15 -1.36 6.94
CA LEU A 145 30.12 -0.66 6.09
C LEU A 145 30.81 0.48 6.85
N VAL A 146 30.07 1.21 7.64
CA VAL A 146 30.63 2.28 8.46
C VAL A 146 31.58 1.72 9.52
N ASP A 147 31.19 0.65 10.18
CA ASP A 147 32.00 0.02 11.23
C ASP A 147 33.33 -0.51 10.71
N VAL A 148 33.32 -1.05 9.50
CA VAL A 148 34.54 -1.57 8.88
C VAL A 148 35.58 -0.47 8.72
N TYR A 149 35.13 0.74 8.43
CA TYR A 149 36.02 1.87 8.16
C TYR A 149 36.11 2.86 9.31
N GLY A 150 35.22 2.71 10.26
CA GLY A 150 35.17 3.61 11.39
C GLY A 150 35.67 2.98 12.65
#